data_3dbd100d3eda6b05990143a9d94d3dda
#
_entry.id   3dbd100d3eda6b05990143a9d94d3dda
#
_cell.length_a   1.000
_cell.length_b   1.000
_cell.length_c   1.000
_cell.angle_alpha   90.00
_cell.angle_beta   90.00
_cell.angle_gamma   90.00
#
_symmetry.space_group_name_H-M   'P 1'
#
loop_
_entity.id
_entity.type
_entity.pdbx_description
1 polymer ?
#
loop_
_entity_poly.entity_id
_entity_poly.type
_entity_poly.pdbx_seq_one_letter_code
_entity_poly.pdbx_strand_id
1 'polypeptide(L)'
;MAPSATTQEDAPSWSARANGTGERDYTTDRNTPSQKTTYTTSHGNPVPHPYESQRAGDNGPLLLQDFHLIDLLSHFDRERIPERVVHAKGGGAHGFYRTTNSMEDLCMADIFKQDKKVPITVRFSTVGGESGSHDCARDPRGFSVKFRTEEGNWDMVANNTPVFFLRDAAKFPHFIHTQKRDPSTHLTHADDSTMFWDYLSQNPESVHQVMVLMGDRGIPDGWRKMHGYSGHSFKLVNKNGEWVYAQMHMKSKLGFEFITQEDSANYGPDYSQKDLYHAIEKGDYPGWDVYWQTMTPKEAEELWEKQKINVFDLTHVWPQKQFPLRKCGEFFLTENVQNYFAEIEQVAFSPSHLLPGIEPSADPVLQSRLFSYADTHRHRVGANYQQLPINAPTQTAYQPANFQRDGPMAYHNQGSRPNYLSSIQPISFQPRKVDQDKTHGHFVGQAVSFLSEIRPEDFNAPRTLWEKVFDEDAKQRFITNVSGHMANCHKEEIIKRQIGIFREVSDDLATRLEKATGVKGYQGIAGLRFNGTHNGMTKDNSLYGANGIDVDASKKHVQDNNGAPTIGQHQPAAVRSAA
;
A
#
# COMPACT_ATOMS: atom_id res chain seq x y z
N MET A 1 2.01 6.08 31.67
CA MET A 1 3.33 6.73 31.68
C MET A 1 3.49 7.34 30.30
N ALA A 2 3.71 8.66 30.23
CA ALA A 2 4.05 9.29 28.96
C ALA A 2 5.27 8.57 28.35
N PRO A 3 5.34 8.33 27.03
CA PRO A 3 6.50 7.74 26.41
C PRO A 3 7.72 8.63 26.72
N SER A 4 8.85 8.02 27.06
CA SER A 4 10.10 8.74 27.27
C SER A 4 10.37 9.58 26.02
N ALA A 5 10.43 10.90 26.18
CA ALA A 5 10.72 11.79 25.09
C ALA A 5 12.05 11.38 24.45
N THR A 6 12.02 11.04 23.17
CA THR A 6 13.24 10.89 22.37
C THR A 6 13.86 12.28 22.32
N THR A 7 15.04 12.43 22.84
CA THR A 7 15.74 13.72 22.82
C THR A 7 16.20 14.01 21.38
N GLN A 8 16.33 15.27 21.05
CA GLN A 8 16.83 15.72 19.73
C GLN A 8 18.22 15.14 19.38
N GLU A 9 19.00 14.73 20.40
CA GLU A 9 20.31 14.08 20.27
C GLU A 9 20.24 12.66 19.73
N ASP A 10 19.09 11.99 19.84
CA ASP A 10 18.86 10.64 19.33
C ASP A 10 18.50 10.58 17.84
N ALA A 11 18.15 11.71 17.25
CA ALA A 11 17.83 11.77 15.82
C ALA A 11 19.09 11.82 14.96
N PRO A 12 19.19 11.04 13.85
CA PRO A 12 20.21 11.31 12.84
C PRO A 12 19.96 12.74 12.33
N SER A 13 21.01 13.52 12.17
CA SER A 13 20.92 14.92 11.77
C SER A 13 20.43 15.09 10.32
N TRP A 14 19.13 15.08 10.13
CA TRP A 14 18.48 15.76 9.03
C TRP A 14 18.07 17.11 9.62
N SER A 15 18.74 18.18 9.28
CA SER A 15 18.75 19.43 10.01
C SER A 15 17.44 20.22 9.95
N ALA A 16 16.39 19.74 10.58
CA ALA A 16 15.23 20.57 10.84
C ALA A 16 15.23 21.03 12.31
N ARG A 17 15.08 22.30 12.55
CA ARG A 17 14.86 22.86 13.90
C ARG A 17 13.39 23.15 14.03
N ALA A 18 12.73 22.47 14.96
CA ALA A 18 11.41 22.88 15.38
C ALA A 18 11.48 24.30 15.95
N ASN A 19 10.61 25.19 15.49
CA ASN A 19 10.54 26.57 16.02
C ASN A 19 9.79 26.67 17.37
N GLY A 20 9.34 25.53 17.91
CA GLY A 20 8.66 25.44 19.20
C GLY A 20 7.20 25.91 19.22
N THR A 21 6.75 26.62 18.20
CA THR A 21 5.35 27.13 18.13
C THR A 21 4.41 26.15 17.42
N GLY A 22 4.95 25.22 16.65
CA GLY A 22 4.17 24.32 15.78
C GLY A 22 3.66 24.98 14.52
N GLU A 23 4.09 26.21 14.23
CA GLU A 23 3.78 26.94 13.01
C GLU A 23 5.00 26.98 12.08
N ARG A 24 4.73 27.00 10.78
CA ARG A 24 5.80 27.15 9.80
C ARG A 24 6.39 28.54 9.87
N ASP A 25 7.70 28.62 10.04
CA ASP A 25 8.45 29.86 9.88
C ASP A 25 8.78 30.07 8.38
N TYR A 26 8.10 30.99 7.75
CA TYR A 26 8.33 31.36 6.36
C TYR A 26 9.55 32.28 6.16
N THR A 27 10.17 32.74 7.25
CA THR A 27 11.32 33.65 7.18
C THR A 27 12.65 32.91 7.10
N THR A 28 12.67 31.62 7.40
CA THR A 28 13.87 30.77 7.36
C THR A 28 13.87 29.86 6.12
N ASP A 29 14.84 30.04 5.26
CA ASP A 29 15.20 29.03 4.25
C ASP A 29 16.07 27.97 4.92
N ARG A 30 15.52 26.79 5.12
CA ARG A 30 16.21 25.67 5.77
C ARG A 30 17.42 25.14 4.98
N ASN A 31 17.44 25.38 3.67
CA ASN A 31 18.52 24.94 2.79
C ASN A 31 19.63 25.98 2.61
N THR A 32 19.33 27.26 2.84
CA THR A 32 20.27 28.35 2.64
C THR A 32 20.17 29.38 3.78
N PRO A 33 20.56 29.03 5.01
CA PRO A 33 20.23 29.83 6.21
C PRO A 33 20.80 31.24 6.27
N SER A 34 21.73 31.60 5.40
CA SER A 34 22.48 32.86 5.53
C SER A 34 22.66 33.66 4.25
N GLN A 35 22.21 33.18 3.10
CA GLN A 35 22.33 33.92 1.84
C GLN A 35 20.98 34.39 1.33
N LYS A 36 20.91 35.67 0.98
CA LYS A 36 19.76 36.23 0.24
C LYS A 36 19.71 35.56 -1.13
N THR A 37 18.65 34.78 -1.38
CA THR A 37 18.43 34.10 -2.65
C THR A 37 18.20 35.11 -3.76
N THR A 38 18.98 35.05 -4.82
CA THR A 38 18.81 35.87 -6.05
C THR A 38 17.92 35.10 -7.01
N TYR A 39 16.89 35.72 -7.53
CA TYR A 39 16.02 35.15 -8.54
C TYR A 39 16.76 35.02 -9.88
N THR A 40 16.71 33.83 -10.49
CA THR A 40 17.45 33.55 -11.75
C THR A 40 16.56 32.84 -12.78
N THR A 41 16.99 32.81 -14.02
CA THR A 41 16.50 31.89 -15.04
C THR A 41 16.87 30.46 -14.69
N SER A 42 16.31 29.45 -15.39
CA SER A 42 16.64 28.03 -15.25
C SER A 42 18.14 27.73 -15.50
N HIS A 43 18.84 28.56 -16.29
CA HIS A 43 20.27 28.41 -16.58
C HIS A 43 21.17 29.34 -15.76
N GLY A 44 20.65 30.00 -14.72
CA GLY A 44 21.41 30.68 -13.68
C GLY A 44 21.64 32.18 -13.89
N ASN A 45 21.13 32.82 -14.94
CA ASN A 45 21.26 34.25 -15.10
C ASN A 45 20.33 35.01 -14.15
N PRO A 46 20.79 36.04 -13.43
CA PRO A 46 19.92 36.87 -12.62
C PRO A 46 18.84 37.55 -13.46
N VAL A 47 17.62 37.57 -12.97
CA VAL A 47 16.47 38.24 -13.59
C VAL A 47 16.22 39.53 -12.82
N PRO A 48 16.33 40.71 -13.48
CA PRO A 48 16.18 41.97 -12.77
C PRO A 48 14.75 42.22 -12.29
N HIS A 49 13.76 41.90 -13.13
CA HIS A 49 12.33 42.12 -12.87
C HIS A 49 11.50 40.93 -13.37
N PRO A 50 11.01 40.06 -12.52
CA PRO A 50 10.36 38.80 -12.93
C PRO A 50 9.01 38.99 -13.64
N TYR A 51 8.39 40.17 -13.51
CA TYR A 51 7.11 40.47 -14.15
C TYR A 51 7.23 41.41 -15.37
N GLU A 52 8.43 41.81 -15.78
CA GLU A 52 8.69 42.59 -16.97
C GLU A 52 8.93 41.69 -18.18
N SER A 53 7.84 41.27 -18.84
CA SER A 53 7.95 40.51 -20.09
C SER A 53 8.26 41.41 -21.27
N GLN A 54 9.16 40.95 -22.13
CA GLN A 54 9.51 41.70 -23.36
C GLN A 54 8.36 41.72 -24.34
N ARG A 55 8.07 42.91 -24.87
CA ARG A 55 7.01 43.13 -25.85
C ARG A 55 7.38 44.23 -26.86
N ALA A 56 6.66 44.26 -27.98
CA ALA A 56 6.86 45.28 -29.02
C ALA A 56 6.09 46.56 -28.66
N GLY A 57 6.68 47.40 -27.80
CA GLY A 57 6.04 48.60 -27.25
C GLY A 57 5.11 48.29 -26.08
N ASP A 58 4.61 49.30 -25.37
CA ASP A 58 3.91 49.18 -24.10
C ASP A 58 2.65 48.29 -24.15
N ASN A 59 1.95 48.30 -25.28
CA ASN A 59 0.72 47.55 -25.51
C ASN A 59 0.84 46.49 -26.63
N GLY A 60 2.05 46.23 -27.11
CA GLY A 60 2.31 45.31 -28.21
C GLY A 60 2.38 43.84 -27.76
N PRO A 61 2.52 42.92 -28.71
CA PRO A 61 2.63 41.51 -28.44
C PRO A 61 3.92 41.16 -27.68
N LEU A 62 3.87 40.08 -26.89
CA LEU A 62 5.03 39.49 -26.24
C LEU A 62 6.02 38.97 -27.28
N LEU A 63 7.31 39.03 -26.95
CA LEU A 63 8.38 38.56 -27.84
C LEU A 63 8.89 37.20 -27.42
N LEU A 64 9.05 36.28 -28.38
CA LEU A 64 9.58 34.92 -28.13
C LEU A 64 11.04 34.93 -27.62
N GLN A 65 11.76 36.04 -27.72
CA GLN A 65 13.09 36.18 -27.15
C GLN A 65 13.11 36.42 -25.64
N ASP A 66 11.94 36.47 -24.97
CA ASP A 66 11.83 36.50 -23.53
C ASP A 66 12.02 35.06 -22.98
N PHE A 67 13.26 34.63 -22.82
CA PHE A 67 13.58 33.26 -22.36
C PHE A 67 13.09 32.99 -20.96
N HIS A 68 13.04 34.00 -20.07
CA HIS A 68 12.52 33.82 -18.71
C HIS A 68 11.02 33.45 -18.74
N LEU A 69 10.22 34.17 -19.53
CA LEU A 69 8.78 33.89 -19.66
C LEU A 69 8.53 32.51 -20.26
N ILE A 70 9.29 32.13 -21.29
CA ILE A 70 9.17 30.82 -21.94
C ILE A 70 9.51 29.70 -20.96
N ASP A 71 10.62 29.79 -20.23
CA ASP A 71 11.03 28.79 -19.25
C ASP A 71 10.00 28.64 -18.12
N LEU A 72 9.54 29.79 -17.58
CA LEU A 72 8.56 29.84 -16.50
C LEU A 72 7.26 29.11 -16.87
N LEU A 73 6.68 29.47 -18.04
CA LEU A 73 5.42 28.86 -18.49
C LEU A 73 5.60 27.39 -18.89
N SER A 74 6.69 27.07 -19.58
CA SER A 74 6.97 25.68 -19.99
C SER A 74 7.13 24.77 -18.80
N HIS A 75 7.78 25.22 -17.73
CA HIS A 75 7.92 24.45 -16.50
C HIS A 75 6.57 24.33 -15.78
N PHE A 76 5.83 25.43 -15.63
CA PHE A 76 4.52 25.46 -14.99
C PHE A 76 3.54 24.44 -15.60
N ASP A 77 3.49 24.36 -16.94
CA ASP A 77 2.63 23.41 -17.66
C ASP A 77 2.94 21.95 -17.33
N ARG A 78 4.08 21.65 -16.74
CA ARG A 78 4.60 20.30 -16.44
C ARG A 78 4.86 20.03 -14.97
N GLU A 79 4.31 20.83 -14.07
CA GLU A 79 4.45 20.68 -12.61
C GLU A 79 3.59 19.55 -12.02
N ARG A 80 3.04 18.69 -12.86
CA ARG A 80 2.26 17.52 -12.42
C ARG A 80 2.87 16.25 -12.96
N ILE A 81 2.88 15.22 -12.11
CA ILE A 81 3.07 13.81 -12.51
C ILE A 81 1.75 13.10 -12.30
N PRO A 82 1.50 11.95 -12.94
CA PRO A 82 0.33 11.13 -12.64
C PRO A 82 0.25 10.83 -11.13
N GLU A 83 -0.92 11.01 -10.54
CA GLU A 83 -1.11 10.60 -9.14
C GLU A 83 -1.03 9.07 -9.01
N ARG A 84 -0.79 8.57 -7.81
CA ARG A 84 -0.83 7.13 -7.55
C ARG A 84 -2.22 6.60 -7.85
N VAL A 85 -2.29 5.44 -8.53
CA VAL A 85 -3.58 4.80 -8.89
C VAL A 85 -4.43 4.48 -7.66
N VAL A 86 -3.77 4.18 -6.54
CA VAL A 86 -4.31 4.11 -5.20
C VAL A 86 -3.36 4.82 -4.24
N HIS A 87 -3.83 5.26 -3.08
CA HIS A 87 -3.05 6.02 -2.11
C HIS A 87 -2.60 7.40 -2.60
N ALA A 88 -3.36 8.06 -3.47
CA ALA A 88 -3.01 9.38 -4.00
C ALA A 88 -2.98 10.44 -2.88
N LYS A 89 -4.03 10.52 -2.06
CA LYS A 89 -4.06 11.40 -0.88
C LYS A 89 -3.20 10.82 0.24
N GLY A 90 -2.23 11.60 0.71
CA GLY A 90 -1.38 11.19 1.82
C GLY A 90 -0.30 12.20 2.16
N GLY A 91 0.46 11.88 3.18
CA GLY A 91 1.57 12.68 3.66
C GLY A 91 2.60 11.82 4.38
N GLY A 92 3.66 12.43 4.84
CA GLY A 92 4.72 11.68 5.50
C GLY A 92 5.75 12.55 6.20
N ALA A 93 6.71 11.88 6.82
CA ALA A 93 7.78 12.48 7.57
C ALA A 93 9.01 11.58 7.58
N HIS A 94 10.13 12.13 8.03
CA HIS A 94 11.38 11.42 8.24
C HIS A 94 11.59 11.11 9.72
N GLY A 95 12.49 10.16 9.99
CA GLY A 95 12.86 9.80 11.33
C GLY A 95 13.87 8.67 11.37
N PHE A 96 13.83 7.87 12.41
CA PHE A 96 14.72 6.73 12.56
C PHE A 96 14.01 5.51 13.15
N TYR A 97 14.52 4.35 12.78
CA TYR A 97 14.23 3.06 13.42
C TYR A 97 15.42 2.62 14.24
N ARG A 98 15.18 1.95 15.38
CA ARG A 98 16.21 1.22 16.12
C ARG A 98 15.74 -0.15 16.54
N THR A 99 16.62 -1.14 16.49
CA THR A 99 16.40 -2.48 17.02
C THR A 99 16.68 -2.49 18.52
N THR A 100 15.64 -2.73 19.32
CA THR A 100 15.75 -2.80 20.78
C THR A 100 15.96 -4.23 21.29
N ASN A 101 15.59 -5.21 20.48
CA ASN A 101 15.72 -6.64 20.79
C ASN A 101 16.19 -7.35 19.53
N SER A 102 17.40 -7.92 19.58
CA SER A 102 17.97 -8.64 18.45
C SER A 102 17.06 -9.75 17.94
N MET A 103 17.02 -9.92 16.62
CA MET A 103 16.37 -11.03 15.92
C MET A 103 17.32 -11.78 14.98
N GLU A 104 18.62 -11.76 15.28
CA GLU A 104 19.65 -12.46 14.48
C GLU A 104 19.45 -13.99 14.46
N ASP A 105 18.71 -14.54 15.41
CA ASP A 105 18.26 -15.92 15.42
C ASP A 105 17.27 -16.25 14.30
N LEU A 106 16.52 -15.27 13.83
CA LEU A 106 15.50 -15.43 12.78
C LEU A 106 15.93 -14.87 11.43
N CYS A 107 16.73 -13.80 11.38
CA CYS A 107 17.12 -13.15 10.14
C CYS A 107 18.57 -12.69 10.17
N MET A 108 19.26 -12.88 9.04
CA MET A 108 20.66 -12.47 8.90
C MET A 108 20.86 -10.99 8.57
N ALA A 109 19.79 -10.25 8.23
CA ALA A 109 19.90 -8.83 7.87
C ALA A 109 20.44 -7.99 9.03
N ASP A 110 21.38 -7.09 8.74
CA ASP A 110 22.07 -6.30 9.75
C ASP A 110 21.15 -5.38 10.55
N ILE A 111 20.01 -4.99 9.99
CA ILE A 111 19.01 -4.18 10.70
C ILE A 111 18.45 -4.88 11.95
N PHE A 112 18.55 -6.20 12.05
CA PHE A 112 18.05 -6.99 13.20
C PHE A 112 19.09 -7.19 14.31
N LYS A 113 20.29 -6.65 14.17
CA LYS A 113 21.28 -6.63 15.23
C LYS A 113 20.88 -5.69 16.36
N GLN A 114 21.22 -6.09 17.58
CA GLN A 114 20.97 -5.26 18.77
C GLN A 114 21.49 -3.84 18.58
N ASP A 115 20.71 -2.84 18.97
CA ASP A 115 21.02 -1.40 18.94
C ASP A 115 21.30 -0.81 17.54
N LYS A 116 21.03 -1.58 16.46
CA LYS A 116 21.14 -1.05 15.10
C LYS A 116 20.13 0.07 14.89
N LYS A 117 20.61 1.22 14.40
CA LYS A 117 19.81 2.42 14.12
C LYS A 117 19.95 2.80 12.64
N VAL A 118 18.81 3.08 11.98
CA VAL A 118 18.77 3.46 10.57
C VAL A 118 17.78 4.60 10.32
N PRO A 119 18.07 5.51 9.37
CA PRO A 119 17.11 6.53 8.96
C PRO A 119 15.91 5.90 8.24
N ILE A 120 14.75 6.53 8.41
CA ILE A 120 13.52 6.10 7.72
C ILE A 120 12.79 7.28 7.09
N THR A 121 11.98 6.96 6.08
CA THR A 121 10.91 7.82 5.59
C THR A 121 9.60 7.04 5.67
N VAL A 122 8.57 7.65 6.26
CA VAL A 122 7.24 7.05 6.36
C VAL A 122 6.26 7.86 5.54
N ARG A 123 5.37 7.17 4.81
CA ARG A 123 4.23 7.79 4.15
C ARG A 123 2.94 7.11 4.58
N PHE A 124 1.99 7.93 5.03
CA PHE A 124 0.61 7.55 5.31
C PHE A 124 -0.31 8.02 4.17
N SER A 125 -1.43 7.33 3.97
CA SER A 125 -2.37 7.66 2.90
C SER A 125 -3.73 7.01 3.13
N THR A 126 -4.77 7.54 2.49
CA THR A 126 -6.00 6.78 2.21
C THR A 126 -5.77 5.83 1.02
N VAL A 127 -6.76 5.07 0.58
CA VAL A 127 -6.64 4.13 -0.55
C VAL A 127 -7.43 4.60 -1.76
N GLY A 128 -8.72 4.84 -1.61
CA GLY A 128 -9.63 5.09 -2.73
C GLY A 128 -9.61 6.52 -3.25
N GLY A 129 -9.39 7.50 -2.37
CA GLY A 129 -9.50 8.93 -2.69
C GLY A 129 -8.39 9.47 -3.59
N GLU A 130 -8.75 10.44 -4.42
CA GLU A 130 -7.83 11.23 -5.25
C GLU A 130 -6.99 12.18 -4.38
N SER A 131 -5.95 12.84 -4.96
CA SER A 131 -5.01 13.66 -4.18
C SER A 131 -5.66 14.82 -3.41
N GLY A 132 -6.78 15.36 -3.88
CA GLY A 132 -7.56 16.42 -3.22
C GLY A 132 -8.65 15.94 -2.26
N SER A 133 -8.80 14.64 -2.06
CA SER A 133 -9.84 14.07 -1.19
C SER A 133 -9.53 14.25 0.30
N HIS A 134 -10.51 13.92 1.13
CA HIS A 134 -10.45 14.05 2.59
C HIS A 134 -9.62 12.92 3.22
N ASP A 135 -8.66 13.23 4.09
CA ASP A 135 -7.82 12.22 4.74
C ASP A 135 -8.47 11.55 5.97
N CYS A 136 -9.65 12.04 6.41
CA CYS A 136 -10.51 11.39 7.40
C CYS A 136 -11.64 10.57 6.78
N ALA A 137 -11.62 10.27 5.47
CA ALA A 137 -12.59 9.38 4.86
C ALA A 137 -12.51 7.97 5.48
N ARG A 138 -13.67 7.25 5.52
CA ARG A 138 -13.69 5.84 5.91
C ARG A 138 -13.04 5.00 4.81
N ASP A 139 -11.81 4.62 5.05
CA ASP A 139 -10.95 3.94 4.09
C ASP A 139 -9.81 3.21 4.82
N PRO A 140 -9.24 2.12 4.32
CA PRO A 140 -7.96 1.65 4.85
C PRO A 140 -6.88 2.73 4.72
N ARG A 141 -5.93 2.72 5.63
CA ARG A 141 -4.77 3.63 5.55
C ARG A 141 -3.55 2.87 5.08
N GLY A 142 -2.90 3.40 4.04
CA GLY A 142 -1.55 3.00 3.70
C GLY A 142 -0.59 3.43 4.80
N PHE A 143 0.40 2.59 5.07
CA PHE A 143 1.45 2.80 6.05
C PHE A 143 2.76 2.25 5.50
N SER A 144 3.47 3.05 4.71
CA SER A 144 4.70 2.62 4.05
C SER A 144 5.92 3.18 4.74
N VAL A 145 6.91 2.32 5.02
CA VAL A 145 8.17 2.68 5.68
C VAL A 145 9.33 2.28 4.76
N LYS A 146 10.18 3.23 4.44
CA LYS A 146 11.47 3.01 3.77
C LYS A 146 12.58 3.05 4.82
N PHE A 147 13.21 1.92 5.06
CA PHE A 147 14.40 1.81 5.90
C PHE A 147 15.65 1.96 5.04
N ARG A 148 16.51 2.91 5.38
CA ARG A 148 17.79 3.13 4.67
C ARG A 148 18.91 2.44 5.42
N THR A 149 19.34 1.30 4.92
CA THR A 149 20.37 0.48 5.56
C THR A 149 21.66 0.46 4.78
N GLU A 150 22.73 0.01 5.40
CA GLU A 150 24.02 -0.21 4.73
C GLU A 150 23.97 -1.36 3.70
N GLU A 151 22.98 -2.27 3.84
CA GLU A 151 22.77 -3.40 2.92
C GLU A 151 21.85 -3.06 1.75
N GLY A 152 21.20 -1.89 1.78
CA GLY A 152 20.23 -1.43 0.78
C GLY A 152 19.04 -0.73 1.40
N ASN A 153 18.15 -0.21 0.55
CA ASN A 153 16.83 0.24 1.00
C ASN A 153 15.89 -0.96 1.18
N TRP A 154 15.21 -0.99 2.30
CA TRP A 154 14.13 -1.93 2.55
C TRP A 154 12.80 -1.18 2.66
N ASP A 155 11.79 -1.62 1.93
CA ASP A 155 10.47 -1.00 1.94
C ASP A 155 9.44 -1.97 2.55
N MET A 156 8.83 -1.55 3.67
CA MET A 156 7.65 -2.21 4.21
C MET A 156 6.41 -1.44 3.79
N VAL A 157 5.62 -2.02 2.90
CA VAL A 157 4.42 -1.40 2.32
C VAL A 157 3.19 -2.03 2.96
N ALA A 158 2.77 -1.44 4.07
CA ALA A 158 1.78 -1.92 5.03
C ALA A 158 0.46 -1.15 4.98
N ASN A 159 -0.53 -1.60 5.74
CA ASN A 159 -1.80 -0.93 5.99
C ASN A 159 -2.11 -0.85 7.49
N ASN A 160 -3.09 -0.02 7.87
CA ASN A 160 -3.58 0.05 9.26
C ASN A 160 -4.52 -1.10 9.64
N THR A 161 -4.79 -2.02 8.74
CA THR A 161 -5.63 -3.20 8.96
C THR A 161 -4.81 -4.48 8.82
N PRO A 162 -5.03 -5.50 9.68
CA PRO A 162 -4.26 -6.73 9.65
C PRO A 162 -4.67 -7.70 8.54
N VAL A 163 -5.78 -7.42 7.87
CA VAL A 163 -6.36 -8.19 6.76
C VAL A 163 -6.66 -7.30 5.58
N PHE A 164 -7.04 -7.89 4.45
CA PHE A 164 -7.42 -7.17 3.24
C PHE A 164 -8.69 -7.77 2.60
N PHE A 165 -9.26 -7.11 1.59
CA PHE A 165 -10.53 -7.48 0.95
C PHE A 165 -10.46 -8.72 0.06
N LEU A 166 -9.28 -9.16 -0.30
CA LEU A 166 -9.08 -10.20 -1.31
C LEU A 166 -7.82 -11.01 -1.02
N ARG A 167 -7.80 -12.22 -1.54
CA ARG A 167 -6.67 -13.15 -1.50
C ARG A 167 -6.22 -13.61 -2.89
N ASP A 168 -6.90 -13.13 -3.93
CA ASP A 168 -6.55 -13.32 -5.33
C ASP A 168 -6.20 -11.96 -5.95
N ALA A 169 -4.98 -11.84 -6.47
CA ALA A 169 -4.47 -10.58 -7.01
C ALA A 169 -5.27 -10.07 -8.21
N ALA A 170 -5.85 -10.97 -9.03
CA ALA A 170 -6.67 -10.59 -10.17
C ALA A 170 -7.93 -9.81 -9.78
N LYS A 171 -8.42 -9.98 -8.55
CA LYS A 171 -9.56 -9.24 -8.01
C LYS A 171 -9.25 -7.79 -7.63
N PHE A 172 -7.96 -7.43 -7.47
CA PHE A 172 -7.58 -6.11 -6.98
C PHE A 172 -8.07 -4.96 -7.89
N PRO A 173 -7.85 -4.96 -9.21
CA PRO A 173 -8.36 -3.90 -10.08
C PRO A 173 -9.88 -3.78 -10.03
N HIS A 174 -10.60 -4.90 -10.02
CA HIS A 174 -12.06 -4.92 -9.95
C HIS A 174 -12.57 -4.27 -8.65
N PHE A 175 -11.97 -4.64 -7.51
CA PHE A 175 -12.32 -4.03 -6.22
C PHE A 175 -12.04 -2.53 -6.21
N ILE A 176 -10.88 -2.11 -6.68
CA ILE A 176 -10.51 -0.69 -6.71
C ILE A 176 -11.43 0.12 -7.62
N HIS A 177 -11.84 -0.42 -8.77
CA HIS A 177 -12.77 0.27 -9.67
C HIS A 177 -14.11 0.58 -9.00
N THR A 178 -14.55 -0.22 -8.02
CA THR A 178 -15.79 0.07 -7.26
C THR A 178 -15.69 1.30 -6.35
N GLN A 179 -14.49 1.80 -6.12
CA GLN A 179 -14.20 2.93 -5.23
C GLN A 179 -13.67 4.16 -5.99
N LYS A 180 -13.64 4.09 -7.32
CA LYS A 180 -13.26 5.21 -8.18
C LYS A 180 -14.49 5.91 -8.73
N ARG A 181 -14.40 6.49 -9.89
CA ARG A 181 -15.48 7.24 -10.52
C ARG A 181 -16.35 6.36 -11.39
N ASP A 182 -17.63 6.66 -11.44
CA ASP A 182 -18.54 6.07 -12.41
C ASP A 182 -18.08 6.40 -13.83
N PRO A 183 -17.99 5.41 -14.73
CA PRO A 183 -17.44 5.63 -16.08
C PRO A 183 -18.29 6.51 -16.98
N SER A 184 -19.60 6.66 -16.68
CA SER A 184 -20.53 7.47 -17.47
C SER A 184 -20.65 8.90 -16.91
N THR A 185 -20.93 9.02 -15.60
CA THR A 185 -21.21 10.29 -14.95
C THR A 185 -19.95 11.00 -14.44
N HIS A 186 -18.86 10.26 -14.26
CA HIS A 186 -17.64 10.68 -13.62
C HIS A 186 -17.81 11.14 -12.15
N LEU A 187 -18.91 10.78 -11.51
CA LEU A 187 -19.14 11.04 -10.09
C LEU A 187 -18.35 10.05 -9.24
N THR A 188 -17.94 10.49 -8.05
CA THR A 188 -17.29 9.60 -7.06
C THR A 188 -18.33 8.64 -6.48
N HIS A 189 -17.87 7.54 -5.90
CA HIS A 189 -18.73 6.57 -5.19
C HIS A 189 -19.30 7.09 -3.86
N ALA A 190 -19.04 8.34 -3.48
CA ALA A 190 -19.48 8.91 -2.20
C ALA A 190 -21.01 8.93 -2.05
N ASP A 191 -21.70 9.20 -3.15
CA ASP A 191 -23.16 9.33 -3.17
C ASP A 191 -23.87 8.05 -3.67
N ASP A 192 -23.12 7.08 -4.21
CA ASP A 192 -23.65 5.80 -4.69
C ASP A 192 -22.75 4.65 -4.28
N SER A 193 -23.18 3.89 -3.29
CA SER A 193 -22.46 2.73 -2.77
C SER A 193 -22.78 1.41 -3.51
N THR A 194 -23.55 1.45 -4.59
CA THR A 194 -24.04 0.25 -5.28
C THR A 194 -22.90 -0.62 -5.77
N MET A 195 -21.93 -0.06 -6.50
CA MET A 195 -20.78 -0.83 -7.02
C MET A 195 -19.94 -1.46 -5.90
N PHE A 196 -19.73 -0.73 -4.81
CA PHE A 196 -18.98 -1.21 -3.65
C PHE A 196 -19.64 -2.44 -3.02
N TRP A 197 -20.94 -2.34 -2.69
CA TRP A 197 -21.66 -3.46 -2.10
C TRP A 197 -21.94 -4.58 -3.10
N ASP A 198 -22.07 -4.28 -4.39
CA ASP A 198 -22.22 -5.32 -5.41
C ASP A 198 -20.99 -6.23 -5.46
N TYR A 199 -19.79 -5.65 -5.52
CA TYR A 199 -18.56 -6.42 -5.47
C TYR A 199 -18.45 -7.24 -4.17
N LEU A 200 -18.62 -6.60 -3.01
CA LEU A 200 -18.45 -7.25 -1.71
C LEU A 200 -19.46 -8.37 -1.49
N SER A 201 -20.69 -8.17 -1.92
CA SER A 201 -21.74 -9.20 -1.81
C SER A 201 -21.51 -10.40 -2.74
N GLN A 202 -20.58 -10.31 -3.67
CA GLN A 202 -20.14 -11.39 -4.54
C GLN A 202 -18.81 -12.02 -4.12
N ASN A 203 -18.10 -11.41 -3.15
CA ASN A 203 -16.78 -11.84 -2.69
C ASN A 203 -16.74 -11.97 -1.16
N PRO A 204 -17.37 -13.04 -0.60
CA PRO A 204 -17.52 -13.23 0.85
C PRO A 204 -16.22 -13.25 1.65
N GLU A 205 -15.08 -13.61 1.03
CA GLU A 205 -13.77 -13.57 1.65
C GLU A 205 -13.38 -12.17 2.17
N SER A 206 -14.04 -11.13 1.66
CA SER A 206 -13.82 -9.74 2.07
C SER A 206 -14.43 -9.40 3.45
N VAL A 207 -15.30 -10.25 4.01
CA VAL A 207 -16.15 -9.92 5.17
C VAL A 207 -15.36 -9.45 6.38
N HIS A 208 -14.20 -10.07 6.67
CA HIS A 208 -13.38 -9.67 7.80
C HIS A 208 -12.84 -8.24 7.64
N GLN A 209 -12.30 -7.93 6.48
CA GLN A 209 -11.82 -6.57 6.19
C GLN A 209 -12.96 -5.55 6.17
N VAL A 210 -14.12 -5.92 5.64
CA VAL A 210 -15.32 -5.06 5.66
C VAL A 210 -15.71 -4.74 7.10
N MET A 211 -15.68 -5.72 8.00
CA MET A 211 -16.00 -5.49 9.41
C MET A 211 -14.96 -4.60 10.11
N VAL A 212 -13.70 -4.73 9.77
CA VAL A 212 -12.65 -3.84 10.29
C VAL A 212 -12.83 -2.42 9.75
N LEU A 213 -13.13 -2.28 8.45
CA LEU A 213 -13.32 -0.98 7.79
C LEU A 213 -14.57 -0.24 8.28
N MET A 214 -15.69 -0.95 8.41
CA MET A 214 -16.96 -0.36 8.86
C MET A 214 -17.02 -0.19 10.38
N GLY A 215 -16.11 -0.80 11.12
CA GLY A 215 -15.88 -0.55 12.54
C GLY A 215 -15.08 0.73 12.80
N ASP A 216 -14.63 0.88 14.03
CA ASP A 216 -13.91 2.07 14.51
C ASP A 216 -12.57 2.30 13.80
N ARG A 217 -11.90 1.24 13.32
CA ARG A 217 -10.61 1.33 12.61
C ARG A 217 -10.69 1.96 11.22
N GLY A 218 -11.88 2.15 10.68
CA GLY A 218 -12.06 2.76 9.35
C GLY A 218 -11.73 4.24 9.30
N ILE A 219 -11.84 4.96 10.42
CA ILE A 219 -11.47 6.38 10.52
C ILE A 219 -10.60 6.57 11.77
N PRO A 220 -9.29 6.33 11.70
CA PRO A 220 -8.39 6.61 12.82
C PRO A 220 -8.32 8.11 13.10
N ASP A 221 -8.14 8.49 14.38
CA ASP A 221 -7.93 9.87 14.80
C ASP A 221 -6.49 10.33 14.46
N GLY A 222 -6.31 10.68 13.21
CA GLY A 222 -5.02 11.01 12.63
C GLY A 222 -4.11 9.78 12.42
N TRP A 223 -2.94 10.02 11.82
CA TRP A 223 -1.99 8.93 11.51
C TRP A 223 -1.17 8.51 12.73
N ARG A 224 -1.02 9.35 13.72
CA ARG A 224 -0.21 9.08 14.92
C ARG A 224 -0.83 8.03 15.84
N LYS A 225 -2.15 7.89 15.80
CA LYS A 225 -2.96 7.01 16.67
C LYS A 225 -3.51 5.79 15.91
N MET A 226 -2.76 5.26 14.96
CA MET A 226 -3.11 4.03 14.25
C MET A 226 -1.95 3.04 14.24
N HIS A 227 -2.28 1.76 14.19
CA HIS A 227 -1.31 0.69 14.02
C HIS A 227 -1.04 0.43 12.53
N GLY A 228 0.08 -0.25 12.22
CA GLY A 228 0.41 -0.72 10.90
C GLY A 228 0.66 -2.24 10.88
N TYR A 229 0.34 -2.89 9.76
CA TYR A 229 0.47 -4.33 9.59
C TYR A 229 0.99 -4.63 8.19
N SER A 230 1.97 -5.52 8.08
CA SER A 230 2.45 -5.97 6.76
C SER A 230 1.36 -6.69 5.97
N GLY A 231 0.44 -7.35 6.66
CA GLY A 231 -0.60 -8.19 6.06
C GLY A 231 -0.05 -9.46 5.43
N HIS A 232 0.96 -9.32 4.59
CA HIS A 232 1.63 -10.42 3.91
C HIS A 232 2.56 -11.22 4.82
N SER A 233 2.74 -12.48 4.46
CA SER A 233 3.77 -13.35 5.00
C SER A 233 5.06 -13.19 4.21
N PHE A 234 6.15 -12.84 4.89
CA PHE A 234 7.52 -12.87 4.36
C PHE A 234 8.24 -14.10 4.88
N LYS A 235 9.40 -14.41 4.31
CA LYS A 235 10.34 -15.37 4.90
C LYS A 235 11.49 -14.60 5.55
N LEU A 236 11.85 -14.96 6.78
CA LEU A 236 13.08 -14.52 7.43
C LEU A 236 14.04 -15.69 7.46
N VAL A 237 15.26 -15.50 6.92
CA VAL A 237 16.30 -16.51 6.82
C VAL A 237 17.48 -16.11 7.70
N ASN A 238 17.88 -16.97 8.63
CA ASN A 238 19.01 -16.72 9.53
C ASN A 238 20.36 -17.10 8.90
N LYS A 239 21.45 -16.84 9.63
CA LYS A 239 22.82 -17.14 9.19
C LYS A 239 23.12 -18.63 8.96
N ASN A 240 22.31 -19.52 9.53
CA ASN A 240 22.40 -20.97 9.35
C ASN A 240 21.59 -21.47 8.15
N GLY A 241 20.82 -20.60 7.48
CA GLY A 241 19.91 -20.96 6.40
C GLY A 241 18.59 -21.57 6.89
N GLU A 242 18.31 -21.52 8.19
CA GLU A 242 16.99 -21.82 8.73
C GLU A 242 16.05 -20.66 8.49
N TRP A 243 14.77 -20.92 8.30
CA TRP A 243 13.83 -19.86 7.95
C TRP A 243 12.44 -20.07 8.56
N VAL A 244 11.73 -18.97 8.71
CA VAL A 244 10.35 -18.92 9.20
C VAL A 244 9.50 -17.99 8.33
N TYR A 245 8.20 -18.19 8.32
CA TYR A 245 7.24 -17.17 7.89
C TYR A 245 7.12 -16.09 8.94
N ALA A 246 6.93 -14.85 8.52
CA ALA A 246 6.87 -13.70 9.42
C ALA A 246 5.94 -12.60 8.91
N GLN A 247 5.20 -11.98 9.85
CA GLN A 247 4.39 -10.78 9.61
C GLN A 247 4.84 -9.68 10.57
N MET A 248 4.96 -8.44 10.05
CA MET A 248 5.34 -7.27 10.85
C MET A 248 4.09 -6.56 11.38
N HIS A 249 4.13 -6.16 12.65
CA HIS A 249 3.14 -5.33 13.31
C HIS A 249 3.81 -4.07 13.87
N MET A 250 3.29 -2.91 13.54
CA MET A 250 3.74 -1.60 14.03
C MET A 250 2.66 -1.03 14.96
N LYS A 251 2.91 -1.01 16.25
CA LYS A 251 1.95 -0.58 17.27
C LYS A 251 2.25 0.85 17.69
N SER A 252 1.32 1.78 17.44
CA SER A 252 1.48 3.16 17.90
C SER A 252 1.66 3.22 19.41
N LYS A 253 2.64 4.00 19.87
CA LYS A 253 2.89 4.25 21.29
C LYS A 253 1.80 5.13 21.94
N LEU A 254 1.04 5.86 21.11
CA LEU A 254 -0.16 6.61 21.53
C LEU A 254 -1.42 5.72 21.58
N GLY A 255 -1.30 4.42 21.21
CA GLY A 255 -2.44 3.53 21.12
C GLY A 255 -3.25 3.73 19.84
N PHE A 256 -4.51 3.32 19.89
CA PHE A 256 -5.47 3.49 18.82
C PHE A 256 -6.61 4.38 19.29
N GLU A 257 -6.93 5.41 18.52
CA GLU A 257 -8.10 6.24 18.66
C GLU A 257 -8.81 6.41 17.31
N PHE A 258 -10.08 6.76 17.32
CA PHE A 258 -10.90 6.88 16.12
C PHE A 258 -11.79 8.11 16.17
N ILE A 259 -12.23 8.53 14.97
CA ILE A 259 -13.24 9.57 14.78
C ILE A 259 -14.52 8.87 14.32
N THR A 260 -15.67 9.29 14.83
CA THR A 260 -16.95 8.76 14.36
C THR A 260 -17.23 9.23 12.92
N GLN A 261 -18.13 8.53 12.22
CA GLN A 261 -18.53 8.94 10.87
C GLN A 261 -19.17 10.34 10.86
N GLU A 262 -19.95 10.65 11.90
CA GLU A 262 -20.59 11.94 12.08
C GLU A 262 -19.57 13.04 12.33
N ASP A 263 -18.64 12.82 13.27
CA ASP A 263 -17.62 13.81 13.61
C ASP A 263 -16.65 14.07 12.48
N SER A 264 -16.40 13.08 11.60
CA SER A 264 -15.45 13.22 10.49
C SER A 264 -15.81 14.37 9.53
N ALA A 265 -17.07 14.72 9.42
CA ALA A 265 -17.56 15.86 8.63
C ALA A 265 -17.11 17.23 9.19
N ASN A 266 -16.73 17.29 10.46
CA ASN A 266 -16.31 18.52 11.13
C ASN A 266 -14.82 18.83 10.95
N TYR A 267 -14.05 17.89 10.41
CA TYR A 267 -12.61 18.05 10.19
C TYR A 267 -12.33 18.53 8.77
N GLY A 268 -11.26 19.29 8.59
CA GLY A 268 -10.81 19.70 7.26
C GLY A 268 -10.19 18.54 6.46
N PRO A 269 -10.06 18.69 5.13
CA PRO A 269 -9.59 17.63 4.24
C PRO A 269 -8.15 17.15 4.50
N ASP A 270 -7.37 17.92 5.22
CA ASP A 270 -5.95 17.66 5.53
C ASP A 270 -5.73 17.47 7.05
N TYR A 271 -6.73 16.99 7.77
CA TYR A 271 -6.68 16.87 9.23
C TYR A 271 -5.50 16.03 9.73
N SER A 272 -5.35 14.83 9.20
CA SER A 272 -4.28 13.91 9.61
C SER A 272 -2.90 14.42 9.22
N GLN A 273 -2.77 15.05 8.04
CA GLN A 273 -1.54 15.71 7.60
C GLN A 273 -1.16 16.86 8.53
N LYS A 274 -2.13 17.70 8.88
CA LYS A 274 -1.94 18.83 9.78
C LYS A 274 -1.53 18.37 11.18
N ASP A 275 -2.22 17.35 11.72
CA ASP A 275 -1.92 16.78 13.04
C ASP A 275 -0.47 16.26 13.11
N LEU A 276 -0.04 15.45 12.12
CA LEU A 276 1.32 14.92 12.06
C LEU A 276 2.36 16.04 11.97
N TYR A 277 2.16 17.00 11.04
CA TYR A 277 3.09 18.10 10.81
C TYR A 277 3.32 18.92 12.08
N HIS A 278 2.24 19.37 12.71
CA HIS A 278 2.32 20.21 13.90
C HIS A 278 2.87 19.47 15.12
N ALA A 279 2.60 18.17 15.26
CA ALA A 279 3.16 17.38 16.35
C ALA A 279 4.69 17.33 16.24
N ILE A 280 5.23 17.08 15.06
CA ILE A 280 6.67 17.03 14.82
C ILE A 280 7.30 18.42 15.04
N GLU A 281 6.67 19.51 14.55
CA GLU A 281 7.17 20.87 14.76
C GLU A 281 7.24 21.27 16.24
N LYS A 282 6.34 20.74 17.08
CA LYS A 282 6.34 20.94 18.53
C LYS A 282 7.33 20.07 19.28
N GLY A 283 7.97 19.10 18.61
CA GLY A 283 8.81 18.09 19.25
C GLY A 283 8.03 16.94 19.90
N ASP A 284 6.72 16.84 19.66
CA ASP A 284 5.87 15.71 20.09
C ASP A 284 5.98 14.58 19.05
N TYR A 285 7.12 13.90 19.08
CA TYR A 285 7.49 12.92 18.06
C TYR A 285 6.68 11.64 18.16
N PRO A 286 5.81 11.32 17.18
CA PRO A 286 5.06 10.08 17.20
C PRO A 286 5.98 8.88 16.98
N GLY A 287 5.68 7.79 17.69
CA GLY A 287 6.48 6.57 17.65
C GLY A 287 5.65 5.30 17.60
N TRP A 288 6.27 4.23 17.11
CA TRP A 288 5.67 2.90 17.00
C TRP A 288 6.64 1.84 17.49
N ASP A 289 6.12 0.88 18.26
CA ASP A 289 6.82 -0.36 18.57
C ASP A 289 6.65 -1.35 17.43
N VAL A 290 7.74 -2.00 17.03
CA VAL A 290 7.78 -2.97 15.94
C VAL A 290 7.84 -4.38 16.52
N TYR A 291 6.90 -5.20 16.08
CA TYR A 291 6.81 -6.62 16.45
C TYR A 291 6.82 -7.50 15.21
N TRP A 292 7.29 -8.71 15.39
CA TRP A 292 7.15 -9.77 14.42
C TRP A 292 6.31 -10.91 15.01
N GLN A 293 5.42 -11.43 14.19
CA GLN A 293 4.70 -12.66 14.42
C GLN A 293 5.31 -13.72 13.50
N THR A 294 5.76 -14.84 14.02
CA THR A 294 6.51 -15.85 13.25
C THR A 294 5.86 -17.21 13.31
N MET A 295 6.10 -18.01 12.28
CA MET A 295 5.56 -19.35 12.12
C MET A 295 6.56 -20.21 11.36
N THR A 296 6.92 -21.36 11.90
CA THR A 296 7.76 -22.33 11.18
C THR A 296 6.99 -22.98 10.03
N PRO A 297 7.68 -23.56 9.01
CA PRO A 297 7.02 -24.31 7.94
C PRO A 297 6.06 -25.39 8.47
N LYS A 298 6.50 -26.15 9.47
CA LYS A 298 5.68 -27.21 10.07
C LYS A 298 4.42 -26.66 10.76
N GLU A 299 4.54 -25.56 11.48
CA GLU A 299 3.37 -24.91 12.10
C GLU A 299 2.39 -24.38 11.05
N ALA A 300 2.90 -23.91 9.90
CA ALA A 300 2.05 -23.49 8.78
C ALA A 300 1.27 -24.66 8.16
N GLU A 301 1.91 -25.83 8.00
CA GLU A 301 1.23 -27.07 7.59
C GLU A 301 0.16 -27.47 8.59
N GLU A 302 0.48 -27.49 9.88
CA GLU A 302 -0.46 -27.84 10.95
C GLU A 302 -1.65 -26.86 11.02
N LEU A 303 -1.41 -25.57 10.80
CA LEU A 303 -2.46 -24.54 10.76
C LEU A 303 -3.43 -24.80 9.60
N TRP A 304 -2.89 -25.11 8.42
CA TRP A 304 -3.68 -25.49 7.26
C TRP A 304 -4.47 -26.77 7.49
N GLU A 305 -3.84 -27.81 8.00
CA GLU A 305 -4.50 -29.11 8.22
C GLU A 305 -5.62 -29.04 9.25
N LYS A 306 -5.37 -28.35 10.37
CA LYS A 306 -6.28 -28.33 11.53
C LYS A 306 -7.33 -27.23 11.47
N GLN A 307 -7.00 -26.05 10.90
CA GLN A 307 -7.84 -24.86 10.95
C GLN A 307 -8.19 -24.32 9.57
N LYS A 308 -7.67 -24.90 8.49
CA LYS A 308 -7.85 -24.46 7.10
C LYS A 308 -7.45 -23.00 6.85
N ILE A 309 -6.55 -22.47 7.69
CA ILE A 309 -5.97 -21.15 7.50
C ILE A 309 -4.68 -21.31 6.68
N ASN A 310 -4.68 -20.75 5.47
CA ASN A 310 -3.49 -20.69 4.63
C ASN A 310 -2.60 -19.53 5.09
N VAL A 311 -1.33 -19.82 5.36
CA VAL A 311 -0.32 -18.82 5.78
C VAL A 311 -0.15 -17.67 4.76
N PHE A 312 -0.56 -17.88 3.53
CA PHE A 312 -0.52 -16.89 2.44
C PHE A 312 -1.84 -16.15 2.21
N ASP A 313 -2.87 -16.45 3.01
CA ASP A 313 -4.19 -15.83 2.85
C ASP A 313 -4.27 -14.50 3.59
N LEU A 314 -4.28 -13.42 2.82
CA LEU A 314 -4.35 -12.04 3.33
C LEU A 314 -5.72 -11.68 3.94
N THR A 315 -6.73 -12.51 3.78
CA THR A 315 -8.07 -12.29 4.37
C THR A 315 -8.18 -12.85 5.79
N HIS A 316 -7.15 -13.59 6.26
CA HIS A 316 -7.09 -14.20 7.57
C HIS A 316 -5.98 -13.59 8.45
N VAL A 317 -6.20 -13.61 9.77
CA VAL A 317 -5.18 -13.29 10.77
C VAL A 317 -4.58 -14.55 11.36
N TRP A 318 -3.33 -14.50 11.75
CA TRP A 318 -2.72 -15.56 12.53
C TRP A 318 -3.14 -15.43 14.01
N PRO A 319 -3.58 -16.51 14.66
CA PRO A 319 -3.99 -16.46 16.06
C PRO A 319 -2.83 -16.07 17.00
N GLN A 320 -2.90 -14.87 17.61
CA GLN A 320 -1.81 -14.35 18.44
C GLN A 320 -1.53 -15.18 19.71
N LYS A 321 -2.52 -15.93 20.20
CA LYS A 321 -2.30 -16.88 21.32
C LYS A 321 -1.40 -18.05 20.93
N GLN A 322 -1.48 -18.48 19.66
CA GLN A 322 -0.69 -19.58 19.12
C GLN A 322 0.66 -19.06 18.60
N PHE A 323 0.65 -17.91 17.95
CA PHE A 323 1.82 -17.25 17.37
C PHE A 323 1.97 -15.86 18.02
N PRO A 324 2.65 -15.76 19.16
CA PRO A 324 2.74 -14.51 19.90
C PRO A 324 3.62 -13.47 19.19
N LEU A 325 3.33 -12.21 19.44
CA LEU A 325 4.14 -11.09 18.94
C LEU A 325 5.47 -11.01 19.70
N ARG A 326 6.58 -10.96 18.98
CA ARG A 326 7.92 -10.72 19.50
C ARG A 326 8.35 -9.29 19.18
N LYS A 327 8.62 -8.48 20.19
CA LYS A 327 9.13 -7.13 20.00
C LYS A 327 10.55 -7.18 19.40
N CYS A 328 10.76 -6.39 18.35
CA CYS A 328 12.04 -6.26 17.65
C CYS A 328 12.66 -4.89 17.88
N GLY A 329 11.89 -3.84 17.71
CA GLY A 329 12.41 -2.48 17.73
C GLY A 329 11.31 -1.44 17.88
N GLU A 330 11.68 -0.22 17.56
CA GLU A 330 10.78 0.92 17.54
C GLU A 330 11.26 1.95 16.53
N PHE A 331 10.36 2.82 16.09
CA PHE A 331 10.72 3.98 15.28
C PHE A 331 9.95 5.21 15.70
N PHE A 332 10.52 6.37 15.37
CA PHE A 332 9.97 7.69 15.64
C PHE A 332 10.07 8.55 14.39
N LEU A 333 9.09 9.43 14.20
CA LEU A 333 9.13 10.47 13.18
C LEU A 333 9.52 11.78 13.86
N THR A 334 10.66 12.32 13.47
CA THR A 334 11.32 13.44 14.18
C THR A 334 11.52 14.65 13.30
N GLU A 335 11.22 14.54 11.99
CA GLU A 335 11.49 15.59 11.03
C GLU A 335 10.40 15.66 9.96
N ASN A 336 9.86 16.87 9.76
CA ASN A 336 8.96 17.17 8.65
C ASN A 336 9.72 17.27 7.33
N VAL A 337 9.05 16.94 6.23
CA VAL A 337 9.60 17.15 4.88
C VAL A 337 9.77 18.65 4.61
N GLN A 338 10.80 18.98 3.85
CA GLN A 338 11.07 20.36 3.44
C GLN A 338 10.31 20.72 2.14
N ASN A 339 10.22 19.76 1.22
CA ASN A 339 9.49 19.89 -0.02
C ASN A 339 8.62 18.67 -0.25
N TYR A 340 7.30 18.85 -0.15
CA TYR A 340 6.34 17.76 -0.29
C TYR A 340 6.46 17.05 -1.64
N PHE A 341 6.60 17.79 -2.74
CA PHE A 341 6.70 17.18 -4.07
C PHE A 341 7.93 16.30 -4.21
N ALA A 342 9.09 16.84 -3.83
CA ALA A 342 10.35 16.13 -3.94
C ALA A 342 10.43 14.89 -3.04
N GLU A 343 9.87 14.98 -1.82
CA GLU A 343 10.09 13.99 -0.76
C GLU A 343 8.90 13.06 -0.50
N ILE A 344 7.67 13.47 -0.86
CA ILE A 344 6.46 12.68 -0.65
C ILE A 344 5.73 12.34 -1.95
N GLU A 345 5.60 13.32 -2.88
CA GLU A 345 4.96 13.00 -4.16
C GLU A 345 5.82 12.06 -4.99
N GLN A 346 7.13 12.29 -5.07
CA GLN A 346 8.07 11.47 -5.83
C GLN A 346 8.58 10.22 -5.09
N VAL A 347 8.32 10.08 -3.77
CA VAL A 347 8.78 8.87 -3.06
C VAL A 347 8.11 7.62 -3.62
N ALA A 348 8.92 6.58 -3.81
CA ALA A 348 8.52 5.30 -4.36
C ALA A 348 8.85 4.18 -3.36
N PHE A 349 7.83 3.41 -2.98
CA PHE A 349 7.98 2.23 -2.14
C PHE A 349 7.71 0.97 -2.98
N SER A 350 8.45 -0.09 -2.76
CA SER A 350 8.21 -1.37 -3.42
C SER A 350 8.41 -2.56 -2.48
N PRO A 351 7.44 -3.47 -2.39
CA PRO A 351 7.63 -4.73 -1.65
C PRO A 351 8.78 -5.60 -2.17
N SER A 352 9.32 -5.30 -3.37
CA SER A 352 10.50 -5.98 -3.92
C SER A 352 11.84 -5.44 -3.37
N HIS A 353 11.84 -4.31 -2.66
CA HIS A 353 13.03 -3.79 -2.01
C HIS A 353 13.22 -4.50 -0.66
N LEU A 354 13.97 -5.58 -0.68
CA LEU A 354 14.21 -6.47 0.46
C LEU A 354 15.71 -6.55 0.76
N LEU A 355 16.04 -6.88 2.01
CA LEU A 355 17.43 -7.08 2.46
C LEU A 355 17.80 -8.56 2.42
N PRO A 356 19.12 -8.90 2.43
CA PRO A 356 19.57 -10.28 2.57
C PRO A 356 18.93 -10.95 3.79
N GLY A 357 18.28 -12.09 3.58
CA GLY A 357 17.56 -12.81 4.63
C GLY A 357 16.10 -12.40 4.83
N ILE A 358 15.62 -11.38 4.13
CA ILE A 358 14.18 -11.09 4.03
C ILE A 358 13.73 -11.43 2.62
N GLU A 359 12.80 -12.37 2.48
CA GLU A 359 12.35 -12.85 1.18
C GLU A 359 10.83 -12.83 1.05
N PRO A 360 10.29 -12.70 -0.16
CA PRO A 360 8.87 -12.86 -0.40
C PRO A 360 8.46 -14.32 -0.17
N SER A 361 7.24 -14.52 0.28
CA SER A 361 6.60 -15.82 0.33
C SER A 361 5.83 -16.13 -0.97
N ALA A 362 5.14 -17.28 -1.00
CA ALA A 362 4.24 -17.64 -2.09
C ALA A 362 2.85 -16.99 -1.97
N ASP A 363 2.66 -15.99 -1.12
CA ASP A 363 1.44 -15.18 -1.06
C ASP A 363 1.16 -14.56 -2.44
N PRO A 364 0.03 -14.93 -3.11
CA PRO A 364 -0.22 -14.51 -4.49
C PRO A 364 -0.41 -13.00 -4.64
N VAL A 365 -0.93 -12.35 -3.62
CA VAL A 365 -1.09 -10.88 -3.62
C VAL A 365 0.27 -10.21 -3.43
N LEU A 366 1.14 -10.73 -2.55
CA LEU A 366 2.52 -10.23 -2.44
C LEU A 366 3.28 -10.40 -3.75
N GLN A 367 3.20 -11.59 -4.36
CA GLN A 367 3.89 -11.88 -5.64
C GLN A 367 3.49 -10.90 -6.75
N SER A 368 2.20 -10.57 -6.87
CA SER A 368 1.74 -9.57 -7.84
C SER A 368 2.24 -8.16 -7.52
N ARG A 369 2.36 -7.81 -6.24
CA ARG A 369 2.88 -6.51 -5.79
C ARG A 369 4.37 -6.32 -6.09
N LEU A 370 5.17 -7.40 -6.15
CA LEU A 370 6.59 -7.33 -6.53
C LEU A 370 6.77 -6.73 -7.93
N PHE A 371 5.87 -7.02 -8.85
CA PHE A 371 5.85 -6.43 -10.19
C PHE A 371 5.16 -5.06 -10.22
N SER A 372 3.94 -4.98 -9.71
CA SER A 372 3.03 -3.85 -9.88
C SER A 372 3.62 -2.52 -9.38
N TYR A 373 4.32 -2.53 -8.25
CA TYR A 373 4.88 -1.29 -7.68
C TYR A 373 6.05 -0.74 -8.51
N ALA A 374 6.93 -1.59 -8.99
CA ALA A 374 8.03 -1.15 -9.84
C ALA A 374 7.53 -0.62 -11.19
N ASP A 375 6.49 -1.22 -11.75
CA ASP A 375 5.85 -0.81 -12.99
C ASP A 375 5.17 0.57 -12.85
N THR A 376 4.30 0.71 -11.85
CA THR A 376 3.60 1.98 -11.62
C THR A 376 4.55 3.15 -11.33
N HIS A 377 5.67 2.92 -10.65
CA HIS A 377 6.64 3.99 -10.39
C HIS A 377 7.40 4.41 -11.64
N ARG A 378 7.72 3.49 -12.55
CA ARG A 378 8.30 3.86 -13.85
C ARG A 378 7.33 4.68 -14.69
N HIS A 379 6.05 4.37 -14.65
CA HIS A 379 5.01 5.17 -15.30
C HIS A 379 4.85 6.55 -14.65
N ARG A 380 4.71 6.60 -13.31
CA ARG A 380 4.35 7.82 -12.57
C ARG A 380 5.51 8.80 -12.42
N VAL A 381 6.69 8.32 -12.09
CA VAL A 381 7.87 9.14 -11.73
C VAL A 381 8.92 9.13 -12.85
N GLY A 382 9.00 8.04 -13.61
CA GLY A 382 9.95 7.88 -14.72
C GLY A 382 10.88 6.69 -14.55
N ALA A 383 11.55 6.30 -15.65
CA ALA A 383 12.41 5.12 -15.71
C ALA A 383 13.53 5.12 -14.64
N ASN A 384 14.06 6.29 -14.33
CA ASN A 384 15.16 6.49 -13.39
C ASN A 384 14.71 6.99 -12.00
N TYR A 385 13.48 6.68 -11.58
CA TYR A 385 12.94 7.12 -10.29
C TYR A 385 13.80 6.73 -9.08
N GLN A 386 14.54 5.64 -9.16
CA GLN A 386 15.44 5.19 -8.10
C GLN A 386 16.72 6.03 -7.96
N GLN A 387 17.01 6.89 -8.94
CA GLN A 387 18.14 7.82 -8.86
C GLN A 387 17.77 9.12 -8.12
N LEU A 388 16.49 9.40 -7.91
CA LEU A 388 16.06 10.56 -7.13
C LEU A 388 16.56 10.45 -5.68
N PRO A 389 17.02 11.54 -5.05
CA PRO A 389 17.56 11.51 -3.69
C PRO A 389 16.66 10.81 -2.68
N ILE A 390 15.33 11.04 -2.76
CA ILE A 390 14.36 10.42 -1.85
C ILE A 390 14.25 8.91 -2.03
N ASN A 391 14.56 8.39 -3.21
CA ASN A 391 14.46 6.97 -3.54
C ASN A 391 15.82 6.25 -3.55
N ALA A 392 16.91 7.01 -3.70
CA ALA A 392 18.25 6.46 -3.80
C ALA A 392 18.69 5.77 -2.49
N PRO A 393 19.51 4.70 -2.58
CA PRO A 393 20.07 4.04 -1.42
C PRO A 393 21.27 4.83 -0.88
N THR A 394 21.01 5.85 -0.06
CA THR A 394 22.00 6.82 0.41
C THR A 394 22.90 6.33 1.54
N GLN A 395 22.53 5.24 2.22
CA GLN A 395 23.27 4.69 3.38
C GLN A 395 24.06 3.43 3.04
N THR A 396 24.00 2.95 1.81
CA THR A 396 24.63 1.69 1.42
C THR A 396 26.17 1.78 1.42
N ALA A 397 26.80 0.68 1.80
CA ALA A 397 28.25 0.52 1.74
C ALA A 397 28.81 0.56 0.29
N TYR A 398 27.96 0.31 -0.70
CA TYR A 398 28.31 0.28 -2.11
C TYR A 398 27.49 1.27 -2.92
N GLN A 399 28.15 1.99 -3.82
CA GLN A 399 27.43 2.78 -4.82
C GLN A 399 26.69 1.85 -5.79
N PRO A 400 25.46 2.20 -6.23
CA PRO A 400 24.74 1.40 -7.21
C PRO A 400 25.55 1.16 -8.48
N ALA A 401 25.66 -0.12 -8.89
CA ALA A 401 26.44 -0.57 -10.04
C ALA A 401 25.71 -1.74 -10.72
N ASN A 402 24.64 -1.44 -11.49
CA ASN A 402 23.67 -2.45 -11.92
C ASN A 402 23.23 -2.33 -13.39
N PHE A 403 23.89 -1.50 -14.21
CA PHE A 403 23.53 -1.22 -15.61
C PHE A 403 22.15 -0.56 -15.84
N GLN A 404 21.38 -0.21 -14.79
CA GLN A 404 20.15 0.57 -14.88
C GLN A 404 20.50 2.06 -14.79
N ARG A 405 21.10 2.62 -15.83
CA ARG A 405 21.68 3.96 -15.81
C ARG A 405 21.29 4.89 -16.94
N ASP A 406 20.84 4.32 -18.08
CA ASP A 406 20.43 5.11 -19.24
C ASP A 406 18.91 5.35 -19.23
N GLY A 407 18.42 6.13 -20.14
CA GLY A 407 16.99 6.46 -20.27
C GLY A 407 16.64 7.87 -19.76
N PRO A 408 15.37 8.29 -19.87
CA PRO A 408 14.94 9.65 -19.54
C PRO A 408 15.32 10.05 -18.13
N MET A 409 15.80 11.29 -17.98
CA MET A 409 16.15 11.91 -16.69
C MET A 409 17.22 11.13 -15.89
N ALA A 410 18.12 10.43 -16.58
CA ALA A 410 19.26 9.78 -15.93
C ALA A 410 20.14 10.84 -15.27
N TYR A 411 20.30 10.74 -13.95
CA TYR A 411 21.12 11.64 -13.15
C TYR A 411 22.48 11.01 -12.82
N HIS A 412 22.48 9.75 -12.39
CA HIS A 412 23.68 9.02 -11.99
C HIS A 412 24.06 8.00 -13.07
N ASN A 413 25.14 8.25 -13.79
CA ASN A 413 25.55 7.48 -14.97
C ASN A 413 26.48 6.30 -14.70
N GLN A 414 26.88 6.05 -13.45
CA GLN A 414 27.82 4.98 -13.03
C GLN A 414 29.19 5.03 -13.74
N GLY A 415 29.60 6.18 -14.26
CA GLY A 415 30.91 6.41 -14.91
C GLY A 415 31.02 5.83 -16.32
N SER A 416 32.25 5.66 -16.78
CA SER A 416 32.61 5.21 -18.14
C SER A 416 32.66 3.68 -18.30
N ARG A 417 32.27 2.92 -17.28
CA ARG A 417 32.29 1.47 -17.33
C ARG A 417 31.39 0.95 -18.45
N PRO A 418 31.80 -0.12 -19.19
CA PRO A 418 30.96 -0.76 -20.19
C PRO A 418 29.57 -1.14 -19.63
N ASN A 419 28.52 -1.02 -20.47
CA ASN A 419 27.13 -1.26 -20.08
C ASN A 419 26.73 -2.75 -20.15
N TYR A 420 27.67 -3.63 -19.79
CA TYR A 420 27.51 -5.09 -19.71
C TYR A 420 28.56 -5.68 -18.78
N LEU A 421 28.46 -6.96 -18.44
CA LEU A 421 29.48 -7.67 -17.66
C LEU A 421 30.75 -7.82 -18.48
N SER A 422 31.66 -6.85 -18.34
CA SER A 422 32.86 -6.74 -19.15
C SER A 422 34.05 -7.48 -18.49
N SER A 423 34.80 -8.24 -19.29
CA SER A 423 36.09 -8.78 -18.85
C SER A 423 37.23 -7.75 -18.84
N ILE A 424 37.06 -6.60 -19.53
CA ILE A 424 38.04 -5.51 -19.57
C ILE A 424 37.96 -4.65 -18.30
N GLN A 425 36.73 -4.39 -17.83
CA GLN A 425 36.45 -3.70 -16.56
C GLN A 425 35.48 -4.53 -15.72
N PRO A 426 35.96 -5.59 -15.08
CA PRO A 426 35.11 -6.51 -14.35
C PRO A 426 34.45 -5.86 -13.12
N ILE A 427 33.25 -6.32 -12.78
CA ILE A 427 32.56 -6.01 -11.53
C ILE A 427 32.81 -7.18 -10.57
N SER A 428 33.01 -6.88 -9.30
CA SER A 428 33.07 -7.90 -8.25
C SER A 428 31.64 -8.29 -7.82
N PHE A 429 31.49 -9.55 -7.46
CA PHE A 429 30.24 -10.11 -6.94
C PHE A 429 30.42 -10.50 -5.48
N GLN A 430 29.39 -10.27 -4.67
CA GLN A 430 29.33 -10.77 -3.31
C GLN A 430 28.57 -12.10 -3.31
N PRO A 431 29.23 -13.25 -3.09
CA PRO A 431 28.54 -14.54 -3.04
C PRO A 431 27.60 -14.60 -1.85
N ARG A 432 26.47 -15.27 -2.04
CA ARG A 432 25.55 -15.58 -0.93
C ARG A 432 26.23 -16.48 0.09
N LYS A 433 26.09 -16.13 1.38
CA LYS A 433 26.67 -16.92 2.48
C LYS A 433 25.86 -18.18 2.79
N VAL A 434 24.58 -18.17 2.49
CA VAL A 434 23.63 -19.27 2.72
C VAL A 434 22.66 -19.34 1.55
N ASP A 435 22.09 -20.53 1.34
CA ASP A 435 20.99 -20.70 0.38
C ASP A 435 19.73 -20.03 0.95
N GLN A 436 19.27 -18.99 0.28
CA GLN A 436 18.11 -18.19 0.66
C GLN A 436 16.85 -18.57 -0.15
N ASP A 437 17.03 -19.17 -1.34
CA ASP A 437 15.93 -19.44 -2.29
C ASP A 437 15.19 -20.74 -1.96
N LYS A 438 14.98 -21.01 -0.66
CA LYS A 438 14.26 -22.19 -0.21
C LYS A 438 12.76 -22.05 -0.41
N THR A 439 12.15 -23.05 -1.03
CA THR A 439 10.70 -23.15 -1.18
C THR A 439 10.13 -24.11 -0.13
N HIS A 440 8.87 -23.89 0.25
CA HIS A 440 8.13 -24.78 1.11
C HIS A 440 7.43 -25.82 0.25
N GLY A 441 8.01 -27.02 0.13
CA GLY A 441 7.53 -28.08 -0.78
C GLY A 441 6.07 -28.49 -0.60
N HIS A 442 5.53 -28.38 0.61
CA HIS A 442 4.11 -28.63 0.91
C HIS A 442 3.15 -27.71 0.10
N PHE A 443 3.55 -26.47 -0.15
CA PHE A 443 2.72 -25.49 -0.86
C PHE A 443 3.12 -25.29 -2.34
N VAL A 444 4.03 -26.12 -2.86
CA VAL A 444 4.49 -26.05 -4.23
C VAL A 444 4.10 -27.31 -4.98
N GLY A 445 3.48 -27.17 -6.13
CA GLY A 445 3.00 -28.27 -6.95
C GLY A 445 3.06 -27.96 -8.44
N GLN A 446 2.27 -28.70 -9.21
CA GLN A 446 2.10 -28.45 -10.64
C GLN A 446 1.36 -27.12 -10.86
N ALA A 447 1.62 -26.48 -12.01
CA ALA A 447 0.86 -25.31 -12.43
C ALA A 447 -0.61 -25.68 -12.67
N VAL A 448 -1.51 -24.95 -12.02
CA VAL A 448 -2.96 -25.17 -12.12
C VAL A 448 -3.67 -23.82 -12.25
N SER A 449 -4.83 -23.83 -12.91
CA SER A 449 -5.78 -22.73 -12.80
C SER A 449 -6.60 -22.94 -11.52
N PHE A 450 -6.36 -22.10 -10.52
CA PHE A 450 -6.97 -22.23 -9.20
C PHE A 450 -7.98 -21.10 -8.96
N LEU A 451 -9.15 -21.49 -8.49
CA LEU A 451 -10.18 -20.56 -8.04
C LEU A 451 -10.35 -20.70 -6.53
N SER A 452 -10.23 -19.59 -5.83
CA SER A 452 -10.39 -19.56 -4.36
C SER A 452 -11.81 -19.94 -3.96
N GLU A 453 -11.92 -20.87 -3.02
CA GLU A 453 -13.20 -21.33 -2.46
C GLU A 453 -13.53 -20.57 -1.18
N ILE A 454 -14.83 -20.29 -0.97
CA ILE A 454 -15.33 -19.82 0.31
C ILE A 454 -15.60 -21.00 1.23
N ARG A 455 -15.14 -20.90 2.46
CA ARG A 455 -15.22 -21.96 3.48
C ARG A 455 -15.83 -21.42 4.77
N PRO A 456 -16.43 -22.28 5.61
CA PRO A 456 -16.94 -21.88 6.93
C PRO A 456 -15.88 -21.19 7.80
N GLU A 457 -14.61 -21.55 7.63
CA GLU A 457 -13.47 -20.99 8.36
C GLU A 457 -13.24 -19.51 8.03
N ASP A 458 -13.65 -19.04 6.85
CA ASP A 458 -13.55 -17.62 6.46
C ASP A 458 -14.36 -16.71 7.39
N PHE A 459 -15.36 -17.27 8.09
CA PHE A 459 -16.22 -16.52 9.01
C PHE A 459 -15.78 -16.61 10.49
N ASN A 460 -14.77 -17.42 10.84
CA ASN A 460 -14.38 -17.63 12.23
C ASN A 460 -13.77 -16.38 12.88
N ALA A 461 -12.87 -15.69 12.19
CA ALA A 461 -12.25 -14.47 12.70
C ALA A 461 -13.26 -13.29 12.73
N PRO A 462 -14.08 -13.03 11.68
CA PRO A 462 -15.18 -12.09 11.73
C PRO A 462 -16.18 -12.34 12.87
N ARG A 463 -16.55 -13.60 13.11
CA ARG A 463 -17.42 -13.99 14.24
C ARG A 463 -16.78 -13.63 15.58
N THR A 464 -15.50 -13.93 15.74
CA THR A 464 -14.76 -13.56 16.96
C THR A 464 -14.71 -12.05 17.14
N LEU A 465 -14.53 -11.29 16.06
CA LEU A 465 -14.55 -9.83 16.11
C LEU A 465 -15.90 -9.30 16.61
N TRP A 466 -17.01 -9.81 16.08
CA TRP A 466 -18.36 -9.42 16.49
C TRP A 466 -18.69 -9.83 17.92
N GLU A 467 -18.45 -11.10 18.28
CA GLU A 467 -18.94 -11.66 19.53
C GLU A 467 -18.06 -11.35 20.75
N LYS A 468 -16.73 -11.16 20.53
CA LYS A 468 -15.75 -11.10 21.64
C LYS A 468 -14.93 -9.81 21.68
N VAL A 469 -14.84 -9.09 20.57
CA VAL A 469 -13.99 -7.88 20.48
C VAL A 469 -14.82 -6.60 20.49
N PHE A 470 -15.92 -6.57 19.73
CA PHE A 470 -16.83 -5.44 19.75
C PHE A 470 -17.68 -5.45 21.03
N ASP A 471 -17.62 -4.38 21.82
CA ASP A 471 -18.61 -4.07 22.83
C ASP A 471 -19.92 -3.60 22.19
N GLU A 472 -20.97 -3.34 22.97
CA GLU A 472 -22.28 -2.95 22.43
C GLU A 472 -22.24 -1.60 21.72
N ASP A 473 -21.42 -0.66 22.19
CA ASP A 473 -21.27 0.65 21.55
C ASP A 473 -20.56 0.52 20.19
N ALA A 474 -19.52 -0.30 20.10
CA ALA A 474 -18.85 -0.60 18.83
C ALA A 474 -19.77 -1.34 17.86
N LYS A 475 -20.58 -2.29 18.33
CA LYS A 475 -21.61 -2.97 17.52
C LYS A 475 -22.63 -1.95 17.00
N GLN A 476 -23.10 -1.06 17.85
CA GLN A 476 -24.08 -0.04 17.42
C GLN A 476 -23.47 0.91 16.39
N ARG A 477 -22.25 1.39 16.59
CA ARG A 477 -21.53 2.22 15.59
C ARG A 477 -21.36 1.46 14.27
N PHE A 478 -20.98 0.19 14.33
CA PHE A 478 -20.87 -0.66 13.14
C PHE A 478 -22.18 -0.76 12.36
N ILE A 479 -23.30 -1.04 13.06
CA ILE A 479 -24.63 -1.10 12.44
C ILE A 479 -24.98 0.24 11.77
N THR A 480 -24.76 1.35 12.47
CA THR A 480 -25.02 2.69 11.94
C THR A 480 -24.18 2.98 10.70
N ASN A 481 -22.88 2.65 10.73
CA ASN A 481 -21.97 2.88 9.60
C ASN A 481 -22.38 2.04 8.37
N VAL A 482 -22.68 0.76 8.57
CA VAL A 482 -23.05 -0.15 7.47
C VAL A 482 -24.40 0.24 6.89
N SER A 483 -25.43 0.43 7.74
CA SER A 483 -26.79 0.77 7.27
C SER A 483 -26.82 2.15 6.58
N GLY A 484 -26.11 3.13 7.12
CA GLY A 484 -25.97 4.45 6.50
C GLY A 484 -25.29 4.39 5.14
N HIS A 485 -24.24 3.59 4.99
CA HIS A 485 -23.56 3.40 3.70
C HIS A 485 -24.42 2.59 2.72
N MET A 486 -25.14 1.56 3.19
CA MET A 486 -26.08 0.78 2.38
C MET A 486 -27.30 1.57 1.93
N ALA A 487 -27.69 2.63 2.64
CA ALA A 487 -28.79 3.49 2.24
C ALA A 487 -28.59 4.14 0.86
N ASN A 488 -27.33 4.29 0.43
CA ASN A 488 -26.96 4.80 -0.88
C ASN A 488 -26.82 3.70 -1.95
N CYS A 489 -27.21 2.45 -1.63
CA CYS A 489 -27.22 1.34 -2.59
C CYS A 489 -28.58 1.24 -3.28
N HIS A 490 -28.61 1.44 -4.59
CA HIS A 490 -29.86 1.49 -5.37
C HIS A 490 -30.46 0.13 -5.74
N LYS A 491 -29.87 -0.98 -5.26
CA LYS A 491 -30.31 -2.35 -5.56
C LYS A 491 -30.52 -3.17 -4.28
N GLU A 492 -31.77 -3.36 -3.92
CA GLU A 492 -32.16 -4.14 -2.73
C GLU A 492 -31.57 -5.57 -2.73
N GLU A 493 -31.49 -6.19 -3.90
CA GLU A 493 -30.91 -7.53 -4.06
C GLU A 493 -29.45 -7.61 -3.57
N ILE A 494 -28.67 -6.57 -3.79
CA ILE A 494 -27.27 -6.47 -3.31
C ILE A 494 -27.25 -6.42 -1.78
N ILE A 495 -28.14 -5.62 -1.18
CA ILE A 495 -28.28 -5.51 0.27
C ILE A 495 -28.67 -6.86 0.88
N LYS A 496 -29.63 -7.58 0.27
CA LYS A 496 -30.05 -8.93 0.71
C LYS A 496 -28.87 -9.92 0.73
N ARG A 497 -28.06 -9.93 -0.34
CA ARG A 497 -26.88 -10.80 -0.43
C ARG A 497 -25.86 -10.45 0.66
N GLN A 498 -25.56 -9.18 0.83
CA GLN A 498 -24.56 -8.75 1.81
C GLN A 498 -25.01 -9.05 3.26
N ILE A 499 -26.29 -8.87 3.58
CA ILE A 499 -26.83 -9.27 4.89
C ILE A 499 -26.75 -10.80 5.06
N GLY A 500 -26.96 -11.57 3.99
CA GLY A 500 -26.75 -13.02 4.00
C GLY A 500 -25.32 -13.43 4.35
N ILE A 501 -24.31 -12.70 3.84
CA ILE A 501 -22.90 -12.90 4.23
C ILE A 501 -22.68 -12.56 5.71
N PHE A 502 -23.23 -11.45 6.19
CA PHE A 502 -23.14 -11.09 7.60
C PHE A 502 -23.87 -12.08 8.53
N ARG A 503 -24.85 -12.80 8.03
CA ARG A 503 -25.53 -13.87 8.77
C ARG A 503 -24.62 -15.07 9.03
N GLU A 504 -23.73 -15.41 8.09
CA GLU A 504 -22.67 -16.43 8.32
C GLU A 504 -21.71 -16.04 9.45
N VAL A 505 -21.55 -14.73 9.68
CA VAL A 505 -20.80 -14.23 10.82
C VAL A 505 -21.61 -14.37 12.12
N SER A 506 -22.85 -13.81 12.15
CA SER A 506 -23.73 -13.86 13.31
C SER A 506 -25.17 -13.53 12.93
N ASP A 507 -26.14 -14.32 13.43
CA ASP A 507 -27.57 -14.03 13.31
C ASP A 507 -27.94 -12.69 13.99
N ASP A 508 -27.31 -12.37 15.12
CA ASP A 508 -27.50 -11.08 15.81
C ASP A 508 -27.10 -9.90 14.90
N LEU A 509 -25.93 -9.99 14.26
CA LEU A 509 -25.45 -8.98 13.31
C LEU A 509 -26.43 -8.78 12.16
N ALA A 510 -26.85 -9.87 11.50
CA ALA A 510 -27.79 -9.80 10.38
C ALA A 510 -29.14 -9.23 10.80
N THR A 511 -29.68 -9.65 11.94
CA THR A 511 -30.96 -9.18 12.46
C THR A 511 -30.94 -7.68 12.77
N ARG A 512 -29.85 -7.17 13.36
CA ARG A 512 -29.68 -5.73 13.60
C ARG A 512 -29.59 -4.94 12.29
N LEU A 513 -28.92 -5.47 11.27
CA LEU A 513 -28.84 -4.84 9.95
C LEU A 513 -30.20 -4.87 9.23
N GLU A 514 -30.94 -5.99 9.27
CA GLU A 514 -32.30 -6.06 8.73
C GLU A 514 -33.22 -4.99 9.34
N LYS A 515 -33.14 -4.81 10.66
CA LYS A 515 -33.89 -3.77 11.35
C LYS A 515 -33.49 -2.36 10.93
N ALA A 516 -32.16 -2.12 10.79
CA ALA A 516 -31.64 -0.79 10.46
C ALA A 516 -31.86 -0.39 8.99
N THR A 517 -31.77 -1.35 8.06
CA THR A 517 -31.96 -1.11 6.63
C THR A 517 -33.40 -1.25 6.16
N GLY A 518 -34.24 -1.95 6.92
CA GLY A 518 -35.59 -2.34 6.50
C GLY A 518 -35.63 -3.47 5.45
N VAL A 519 -34.47 -4.04 5.10
CA VAL A 519 -34.32 -5.08 4.08
C VAL A 519 -34.06 -6.43 4.74
N LYS A 520 -34.90 -7.43 4.40
CA LYS A 520 -34.70 -8.80 4.90
C LYS A 520 -33.63 -9.51 4.07
N GLY A 521 -32.50 -9.87 4.72
CA GLY A 521 -31.39 -10.56 4.08
C GLY A 521 -31.68 -12.03 3.77
N TYR A 522 -30.84 -12.62 2.93
CA TYR A 522 -30.86 -14.06 2.69
C TYR A 522 -30.45 -14.84 3.96
N GLN A 523 -30.86 -16.12 4.01
CA GLN A 523 -30.61 -17.02 5.17
C GLN A 523 -29.20 -17.64 5.13
N GLY A 524 -28.19 -16.85 4.80
CA GLY A 524 -26.81 -17.25 4.62
C GLY A 524 -26.41 -17.30 3.15
N ILE A 525 -25.24 -17.84 2.88
CA ILE A 525 -24.67 -17.92 1.52
C ILE A 525 -25.04 -19.19 0.78
N ALA A 526 -25.62 -20.19 1.46
CA ALA A 526 -26.08 -21.43 0.82
C ALA A 526 -27.14 -21.12 -0.25
N GLY A 527 -26.89 -21.53 -1.49
CA GLY A 527 -27.77 -21.24 -2.64
C GLY A 527 -27.59 -19.86 -3.25
N LEU A 528 -26.78 -18.96 -2.67
CA LEU A 528 -26.38 -17.74 -3.35
C LEU A 528 -25.42 -18.06 -4.49
N ARG A 529 -25.49 -17.28 -5.54
CA ARG A 529 -24.62 -17.42 -6.72
C ARG A 529 -23.53 -16.36 -6.61
N PHE A 530 -22.28 -16.81 -6.46
CA PHE A 530 -21.13 -15.94 -6.42
C PHE A 530 -20.25 -16.20 -7.63
N ASN A 531 -19.81 -15.10 -8.19
CA ASN A 531 -18.89 -15.16 -9.28
C ASN A 531 -17.55 -15.72 -8.82
N GLY A 532 -17.17 -16.86 -9.37
CA GLY A 532 -15.86 -17.44 -9.13
C GLY A 532 -15.70 -18.25 -7.84
N THR A 533 -16.77 -18.65 -7.17
CA THR A 533 -16.71 -19.54 -6.02
C THR A 533 -17.50 -20.84 -6.27
N HIS A 534 -16.95 -21.98 -5.80
CA HIS A 534 -17.49 -23.31 -6.06
C HIS A 534 -18.10 -24.01 -4.84
N ASN A 535 -18.17 -23.37 -3.68
CA ASN A 535 -18.64 -24.00 -2.45
C ASN A 535 -20.16 -24.20 -2.43
N GLY A 536 -20.61 -25.33 -2.94
CA GLY A 536 -22.02 -25.72 -2.89
C GLY A 536 -22.95 -24.78 -3.65
N MET A 537 -22.40 -23.80 -4.34
CA MET A 537 -23.13 -22.83 -5.11
C MET A 537 -23.57 -23.45 -6.41
N THR A 538 -24.80 -23.16 -6.80
CA THR A 538 -25.38 -23.71 -8.00
C THR A 538 -24.48 -23.46 -9.21
N LYS A 539 -24.33 -24.46 -10.05
CA LYS A 539 -23.58 -24.38 -11.32
C LYS A 539 -24.09 -23.32 -12.29
N ASP A 540 -25.17 -22.67 -11.94
CA ASP A 540 -25.83 -21.65 -12.73
C ASP A 540 -25.27 -20.28 -12.36
N ASN A 541 -24.35 -19.78 -13.17
CA ASN A 541 -23.74 -18.47 -13.10
C ASN A 541 -24.70 -17.34 -13.52
N SER A 542 -25.95 -17.34 -13.09
CA SER A 542 -26.92 -16.36 -13.52
C SER A 542 -26.69 -14.93 -13.01
N LEU A 543 -25.66 -14.69 -12.21
CA LEU A 543 -25.14 -13.32 -12.04
C LEU A 543 -24.60 -12.75 -13.35
N TYR A 544 -24.11 -13.63 -14.25
CA TYR A 544 -23.81 -13.27 -15.65
C TYR A 544 -24.94 -13.65 -16.61
N GLY A 545 -25.94 -14.41 -16.18
CA GLY A 545 -26.97 -15.01 -17.02
C GLY A 545 -27.96 -14.05 -17.65
N ALA A 546 -28.04 -12.80 -17.18
CA ALA A 546 -28.79 -11.77 -17.89
C ALA A 546 -28.00 -11.12 -19.04
N ASN A 547 -26.66 -11.23 -19.06
CA ASN A 547 -25.79 -10.65 -20.06
C ASN A 547 -24.60 -11.56 -20.46
N GLY A 548 -24.73 -12.83 -20.23
CA GLY A 548 -24.13 -13.94 -20.95
C GLY A 548 -22.62 -13.97 -21.17
N ILE A 549 -21.83 -14.17 -20.12
CA ILE A 549 -20.59 -14.96 -20.30
C ILE A 549 -20.86 -16.33 -19.69
N ASP A 550 -21.15 -17.30 -20.53
CA ASP A 550 -21.26 -18.72 -20.16
C ASP A 550 -19.86 -19.27 -19.86
N VAL A 551 -19.49 -19.29 -18.57
CA VAL A 551 -18.19 -19.82 -18.11
C VAL A 551 -18.11 -21.35 -18.33
N ASP A 552 -19.24 -22.05 -18.40
CA ASP A 552 -19.28 -23.47 -18.77
C ASP A 552 -19.02 -23.69 -20.27
N ALA A 553 -19.38 -22.75 -21.14
CA ALA A 553 -18.99 -22.80 -22.54
C ALA A 553 -17.48 -22.66 -22.73
N SER A 554 -16.80 -21.85 -21.92
CA SER A 554 -15.34 -21.75 -21.94
C SER A 554 -14.65 -23.03 -21.45
N LYS A 555 -15.25 -23.73 -20.47
CA LYS A 555 -14.76 -25.04 -19.99
C LYS A 555 -15.03 -26.17 -21.00
N LYS A 556 -16.16 -26.15 -21.70
CA LYS A 556 -16.42 -27.07 -22.82
C LYS A 556 -15.39 -26.90 -23.92
N HIS A 557 -15.04 -25.67 -24.27
CA HIS A 557 -14.01 -25.41 -25.28
C HIS A 557 -12.62 -25.95 -24.89
N VAL A 558 -12.31 -25.99 -23.60
CA VAL A 558 -11.04 -26.57 -23.11
C VAL A 558 -11.09 -28.10 -23.07
N GLN A 559 -12.27 -28.72 -22.85
CA GLN A 559 -12.42 -30.17 -22.83
C GLN A 559 -12.51 -30.77 -24.24
N ASP A 560 -13.08 -30.05 -25.21
CA ASP A 560 -13.18 -30.50 -26.60
C ASP A 560 -11.88 -30.33 -27.39
N ASN A 561 -10.90 -29.58 -26.88
CA ASN A 561 -9.58 -29.39 -27.49
C ASN A 561 -8.49 -30.34 -26.96
N ASN A 562 -8.83 -31.54 -26.51
CA ASN A 562 -7.85 -32.62 -26.25
C ASN A 562 -7.26 -33.27 -27.51
N GLY A 563 -7.43 -32.66 -28.69
CA GLY A 563 -6.60 -32.89 -29.86
C GLY A 563 -5.37 -31.97 -29.79
N ALA A 564 -4.17 -32.54 -29.96
CA ALA A 564 -2.90 -31.83 -29.95
C ALA A 564 -2.98 -30.49 -30.72
N PRO A 565 -2.41 -29.39 -30.22
CA PRO A 565 -2.41 -28.15 -30.96
C PRO A 565 -1.60 -28.29 -32.23
N THR A 566 -2.26 -28.34 -33.39
CA THR A 566 -1.62 -28.07 -34.66
C THR A 566 -1.24 -26.59 -34.66
N ILE A 567 0.04 -26.31 -34.50
CA ILE A 567 0.60 -24.99 -34.73
C ILE A 567 0.33 -24.65 -36.19
N GLY A 568 -0.68 -23.80 -36.40
CA GLY A 568 -0.95 -23.24 -37.72
C GLY A 568 0.26 -22.43 -38.18
N GLN A 569 0.87 -22.87 -39.28
CA GLN A 569 1.90 -22.12 -39.97
C GLN A 569 1.29 -20.80 -40.45
N HIS A 570 1.62 -19.71 -39.78
CA HIS A 570 1.40 -18.37 -40.30
C HIS A 570 2.38 -18.15 -41.47
N GLN A 571 1.88 -18.20 -42.69
CA GLN A 571 2.60 -17.65 -43.83
C GLN A 571 2.71 -16.12 -43.64
N PRO A 572 3.91 -15.54 -43.80
CA PRO A 572 4.06 -14.11 -43.73
C PRO A 572 3.32 -13.43 -44.89
N ALA A 573 2.46 -12.48 -44.58
CA ALA A 573 1.82 -11.64 -45.58
C ALA A 573 2.89 -10.89 -46.40
N ALA A 574 2.82 -11.02 -47.72
CA ALA A 574 3.70 -10.36 -48.65
C ALA A 574 3.58 -8.83 -48.50
N VAL A 575 4.69 -8.17 -48.19
CA VAL A 575 4.81 -6.71 -48.21
C VAL A 575 4.69 -6.27 -49.69
N ARG A 576 3.59 -5.64 -50.07
CA ARG A 576 3.51 -4.89 -51.31
C ARG A 576 4.28 -3.58 -51.15
N SER A 577 5.40 -3.48 -51.86
CA SER A 577 6.07 -2.20 -52.09
C SER A 577 5.17 -1.31 -52.95
N ALA A 578 4.80 -0.14 -52.43
CA ALA A 578 4.31 0.94 -53.27
C ALA A 578 5.48 1.88 -53.56
N ALA A 579 5.72 2.11 -54.85
CA ALA A 579 6.65 3.09 -55.38
C ALA A 579 6.17 4.53 -55.13
#